data_fd9ee085f24234a13efa714af40dec94
#
_entry.id   fd9ee085f24234a13efa714af40dec94
#
_cell.length_a   1.000
_cell.length_b   1.000
_cell.length_c   1.000
_cell.angle_alpha   90.00
_cell.angle_beta   90.00
_cell.angle_gamma   90.00
#
_symmetry.space_group_name_H-M   'P 1'
#
loop_
_entity.id
_entity.type
_entity.pdbx_description
1 polymer ?
#
loop_
_entity_poly.entity_id
_entity_poly.type
_entity_poly.pdbx_seq_one_letter_code
_entity_poly.pdbx_strand_id
1 'polypeptide(L)'
;VLNLGLNDDSVQGLIAQTQNPRFAWDSYRRFIQMFSNVVMGVDADLFENALTQARLVAGVRVDSELSAEDLQELVETFKGIFSENVEATLYPELEVADGKPVFPYDPELQLRLAIQAVFGSWMNERACIYRKQHGISDELGTAVNVQAMAFGNKGETSATGVAFTRNPADGTKEFYGDFLVNAQGEDVVAGIRNTEPIADLKTTSGLESAGEELERVFLTLEDHYRDMC
;
A
#
# COMPACT_ATOMS: atom_id res chain seq x y z
N VAL A 1 -6.11 1.73 -1.66
CA VAL A 1 -4.97 1.97 -2.58
C VAL A 1 -3.99 2.89 -1.89
N LEU A 2 -2.76 2.45 -1.74
CA LEU A 2 -1.66 3.25 -1.18
C LEU A 2 -1.00 4.10 -2.28
N ASN A 3 -0.30 5.16 -1.85
CA ASN A 3 0.48 6.05 -2.75
C ASN A 3 -0.35 6.77 -3.82
N LEU A 4 -1.68 6.86 -3.65
CA LEU A 4 -2.58 7.52 -4.59
C LEU A 4 -2.18 9.00 -4.78
N GLY A 5 -2.22 9.47 -6.01
CA GLY A 5 -1.80 10.82 -6.38
C GLY A 5 -0.39 10.90 -6.97
N LEU A 6 0.37 9.79 -6.97
CA LEU A 6 1.66 9.77 -7.66
C LEU A 6 1.46 9.75 -9.18
N ASN A 7 2.26 10.56 -9.84
CA ASN A 7 2.43 10.68 -11.29
C ASN A 7 3.84 11.16 -11.59
N ASP A 8 4.17 11.40 -12.86
CA ASP A 8 5.53 11.78 -13.25
C ASP A 8 5.99 13.12 -12.67
N ASP A 9 5.06 14.05 -12.39
CA ASP A 9 5.40 15.32 -11.75
C ASP A 9 5.47 15.20 -10.23
N SER A 10 4.47 14.55 -9.60
CA SER A 10 4.42 14.45 -8.14
C SER A 10 5.55 13.57 -7.58
N VAL A 11 6.05 12.58 -8.34
CA VAL A 11 7.24 11.81 -7.95
C VAL A 11 8.48 12.70 -7.88
N GLN A 12 8.64 13.67 -8.79
CA GLN A 12 9.74 14.64 -8.72
C GLN A 12 9.62 15.55 -7.49
N GLY A 13 8.38 15.96 -7.15
CA GLY A 13 8.10 16.71 -5.92
C GLY A 13 8.48 15.90 -4.67
N LEU A 14 8.17 14.61 -4.66
CA LEU A 14 8.52 13.70 -3.55
C LEU A 14 10.04 13.51 -3.44
N ILE A 15 10.76 13.39 -4.56
CA ILE A 15 12.22 13.36 -4.61
C ILE A 15 12.82 14.64 -4.01
N ALA A 16 12.32 15.80 -4.45
CA ALA A 16 12.81 17.09 -3.97
C ALA A 16 12.60 17.27 -2.46
N GLN A 17 11.46 16.82 -1.94
CA GLN A 17 11.10 16.91 -0.52
C GLN A 17 11.91 15.95 0.35
N THR A 18 12.13 14.72 -0.10
CA THR A 18 12.71 13.66 0.71
C THR A 18 14.21 13.50 0.50
N GLN A 19 14.75 14.04 -0.60
CA GLN A 19 16.13 13.82 -1.06
C GLN A 19 16.46 12.32 -1.22
N ASN A 20 15.42 11.50 -1.49
CA ASN A 20 15.53 10.06 -1.63
C ASN A 20 14.82 9.59 -2.92
N PRO A 21 15.51 9.63 -4.07
CA PRO A 21 14.95 9.21 -5.35
C PRO A 21 14.46 7.76 -5.34
N ARG A 22 15.23 6.86 -4.72
CA ARG A 22 14.88 5.45 -4.64
C ARG A 22 13.52 5.24 -3.97
N PHE A 23 13.30 5.86 -2.82
CA PHE A 23 12.04 5.82 -2.10
C PHE A 23 10.86 6.31 -2.95
N ALA A 24 11.05 7.43 -3.67
CA ALA A 24 9.99 8.03 -4.48
C ALA A 24 9.60 7.13 -5.66
N TRP A 25 10.58 6.59 -6.38
CA TRP A 25 10.33 5.68 -7.49
C TRP A 25 9.77 4.33 -7.04
N ASP A 26 10.22 3.78 -5.89
CA ASP A 26 9.62 2.58 -5.32
C ASP A 26 8.15 2.79 -4.93
N SER A 27 7.82 3.96 -4.34
CA SER A 27 6.43 4.30 -4.02
C SER A 27 5.57 4.43 -5.28
N TYR A 28 6.12 5.01 -6.36
CA TYR A 28 5.38 5.16 -7.60
C TYR A 28 5.15 3.81 -8.32
N ARG A 29 6.16 2.94 -8.41
CA ARG A 29 5.97 1.62 -9.01
C ARG A 29 4.94 0.79 -8.22
N ARG A 30 4.96 0.85 -6.87
CA ARG A 30 3.97 0.19 -6.00
C ARG A 30 2.56 0.74 -6.24
N PHE A 31 2.44 2.05 -6.44
CA PHE A 31 1.16 2.66 -6.77
C PHE A 31 0.59 2.12 -8.09
N ILE A 32 1.41 2.09 -9.16
CA ILE A 32 0.96 1.59 -10.47
C ILE A 32 0.52 0.14 -10.36
N GLN A 33 1.30 -0.72 -9.71
CA GLN A 33 0.97 -2.13 -9.50
C GLN A 33 -0.35 -2.28 -8.75
N MET A 34 -0.48 -1.63 -7.58
CA MET A 34 -1.68 -1.75 -6.75
C MET A 34 -2.92 -1.16 -7.43
N PHE A 35 -2.79 -0.01 -8.08
CA PHE A 35 -3.88 0.61 -8.81
C PHE A 35 -4.34 -0.27 -9.99
N SER A 36 -3.41 -0.76 -10.77
CA SER A 36 -3.72 -1.64 -11.91
C SER A 36 -4.40 -2.94 -11.45
N ASN A 37 -3.93 -3.55 -10.38
CA ASN A 37 -4.51 -4.79 -9.87
C ASN A 37 -5.86 -4.55 -9.17
N VAL A 38 -5.91 -3.65 -8.19
CA VAL A 38 -7.08 -3.48 -7.32
C VAL A 38 -8.19 -2.68 -7.99
N VAL A 39 -7.84 -1.65 -8.78
CA VAL A 39 -8.83 -0.77 -9.41
C VAL A 39 -9.24 -1.26 -10.78
N MET A 40 -8.30 -1.73 -11.59
CA MET A 40 -8.53 -2.12 -12.99
C MET A 40 -8.65 -3.63 -13.18
N GLY A 41 -8.32 -4.43 -12.16
CA GLY A 41 -8.43 -5.90 -12.24
C GLY A 41 -7.33 -6.58 -13.05
N VAL A 42 -6.21 -5.89 -13.32
CA VAL A 42 -5.06 -6.47 -14.02
C VAL A 42 -4.41 -7.53 -13.14
N ASP A 43 -3.99 -8.64 -13.74
CA ASP A 43 -3.35 -9.74 -13.03
C ASP A 43 -2.05 -9.30 -12.35
N ALA A 44 -1.96 -9.54 -11.04
CA ALA A 44 -0.81 -9.17 -10.24
C ALA A 44 0.48 -9.88 -10.68
N ASP A 45 0.38 -11.11 -11.19
CA ASP A 45 1.52 -11.92 -11.62
C ASP A 45 2.32 -11.26 -12.75
N LEU A 46 1.69 -10.43 -13.58
CA LEU A 46 2.37 -9.68 -14.63
C LEU A 46 3.40 -8.69 -14.06
N PHE A 47 3.03 -8.01 -12.99
CA PHE A 47 3.90 -7.05 -12.29
C PHE A 47 5.00 -7.76 -11.50
N GLU A 48 4.66 -8.85 -10.80
CA GLU A 48 5.63 -9.66 -10.04
C GLU A 48 6.69 -10.30 -10.96
N ASN A 49 6.29 -10.75 -12.14
CA ASN A 49 7.21 -11.26 -13.14
C ASN A 49 8.16 -10.17 -13.64
N ALA A 50 7.64 -8.97 -13.95
CA ALA A 50 8.46 -7.84 -14.38
C ALA A 50 9.44 -7.38 -13.28
N LEU A 51 9.00 -7.33 -12.02
CA LEU A 51 9.84 -7.03 -10.87
C LEU A 51 10.95 -8.08 -10.68
N THR A 52 10.61 -9.36 -10.85
CA THR A 52 11.59 -10.45 -10.79
C THR A 52 12.64 -10.33 -11.90
N GLN A 53 12.23 -9.96 -13.11
CA GLN A 53 13.17 -9.72 -14.21
C GLN A 53 14.06 -8.49 -13.93
N ALA A 54 13.53 -7.41 -13.40
CA ALA A 54 14.32 -6.24 -13.01
C ALA A 54 15.40 -6.61 -11.99
N ARG A 55 15.06 -7.40 -10.95
CA ARG A 55 16.05 -7.91 -9.98
C ARG A 55 17.14 -8.78 -10.64
N LEU A 56 16.76 -9.66 -11.55
CA LEU A 56 17.71 -10.51 -12.27
C LEU A 56 18.69 -9.69 -13.12
N VAL A 57 18.18 -8.67 -13.83
CA VAL A 57 18.99 -7.78 -14.65
C VAL A 57 19.94 -6.95 -13.80
N ALA A 58 19.45 -6.39 -12.69
CA ALA A 58 20.26 -5.63 -11.74
C ALA A 58 21.24 -6.50 -10.92
N GLY A 59 21.08 -7.83 -10.92
CA GLY A 59 21.92 -8.75 -10.17
C GLY A 59 21.69 -8.70 -8.65
N VAL A 60 20.50 -8.28 -8.22
CA VAL A 60 20.13 -8.14 -6.79
C VAL A 60 19.15 -9.24 -6.36
N ARG A 61 19.04 -9.45 -5.04
CA ARG A 61 18.20 -10.53 -4.49
C ARG A 61 16.84 -10.04 -4.00
N VAL A 62 16.78 -8.81 -3.50
CA VAL A 62 15.57 -8.23 -2.91
C VAL A 62 15.28 -6.88 -3.53
N ASP A 63 14.01 -6.48 -3.54
CA ASP A 63 13.54 -5.24 -4.16
C ASP A 63 14.18 -3.98 -3.55
N SER A 64 14.53 -4.05 -2.26
CA SER A 64 15.17 -2.95 -1.55
C SER A 64 16.59 -2.62 -2.06
N GLU A 65 17.21 -3.52 -2.82
CA GLU A 65 18.53 -3.35 -3.43
C GLU A 65 18.49 -2.74 -4.84
N LEU A 66 17.28 -2.64 -5.45
CA LEU A 66 17.13 -1.97 -6.75
C LEU A 66 17.49 -0.48 -6.62
N SER A 67 18.22 0.04 -7.58
CA SER A 67 18.58 1.45 -7.65
C SER A 67 17.38 2.34 -8.02
N ALA A 68 17.53 3.66 -7.92
CA ALA A 68 16.50 4.59 -8.37
C ALA A 68 16.27 4.51 -9.89
N GLU A 69 17.33 4.28 -10.63
CA GLU A 69 17.32 4.11 -12.09
C GLU A 69 16.57 2.83 -12.49
N ASP A 70 16.87 1.69 -11.84
CA ASP A 70 16.15 0.43 -12.08
C ASP A 70 14.65 0.58 -11.80
N LEU A 71 14.29 1.27 -10.72
CA LEU A 71 12.89 1.51 -10.35
C LEU A 71 12.19 2.47 -11.31
N GLN A 72 12.89 3.44 -11.87
CA GLN A 72 12.35 4.33 -12.89
C GLN A 72 12.03 3.56 -14.19
N GLU A 73 12.93 2.69 -14.64
CA GLU A 73 12.69 1.81 -15.79
C GLU A 73 11.53 0.84 -15.53
N LEU A 74 11.43 0.33 -14.29
CA LEU A 74 10.35 -0.55 -13.89
C LEU A 74 8.99 0.17 -13.88
N VAL A 75 8.93 1.46 -13.51
CA VAL A 75 7.72 2.29 -13.62
C VAL A 75 7.22 2.35 -15.06
N GLU A 76 8.10 2.57 -16.03
CA GLU A 76 7.70 2.59 -17.45
C GLU A 76 7.22 1.21 -17.93
N THR A 77 7.87 0.14 -17.47
CA THR A 77 7.43 -1.23 -17.74
C THR A 77 6.03 -1.48 -17.16
N PHE A 78 5.75 -1.03 -15.95
CA PHE A 78 4.45 -1.18 -15.30
C PHE A 78 3.34 -0.38 -15.98
N LYS A 79 3.65 0.84 -16.46
CA LYS A 79 2.72 1.61 -17.31
C LYS A 79 2.40 0.88 -18.62
N GLY A 80 3.41 0.21 -19.21
CA GLY A 80 3.23 -0.63 -20.38
C GLY A 80 2.29 -1.82 -20.10
N ILE A 81 2.47 -2.53 -18.98
CA ILE A 81 1.59 -3.62 -18.54
C ILE A 81 0.16 -3.11 -18.36
N PHE A 82 -0.04 -1.95 -17.71
CA PHE A 82 -1.34 -1.31 -17.61
C PHE A 82 -1.99 -1.10 -18.98
N SER A 83 -1.28 -0.45 -19.89
CA SER A 83 -1.77 -0.11 -21.23
C SER A 83 -2.14 -1.33 -22.07
N GLU A 84 -1.48 -2.46 -21.86
CA GLU A 84 -1.72 -3.69 -22.61
C GLU A 84 -2.85 -4.54 -22.05
N ASN A 85 -3.19 -4.39 -20.76
CA ASN A 85 -4.13 -5.27 -20.08
C ASN A 85 -5.41 -4.58 -19.61
N VAL A 86 -5.53 -3.25 -19.70
CA VAL A 86 -6.76 -2.52 -19.40
C VAL A 86 -7.57 -2.28 -20.67
N GLU A 87 -8.87 -2.60 -20.62
CA GLU A 87 -9.79 -2.34 -21.72
C GLU A 87 -10.31 -0.89 -21.65
N ALA A 88 -9.90 -0.04 -22.59
CA ALA A 88 -10.33 1.36 -22.67
C ALA A 88 -11.85 1.53 -22.73
N THR A 89 -12.57 0.56 -23.29
CA THR A 89 -14.04 0.58 -23.41
C THR A 89 -14.75 0.48 -22.05
N LEU A 90 -14.12 -0.12 -21.06
CA LEU A 90 -14.66 -0.22 -19.69
C LEU A 90 -14.40 1.05 -18.88
N TYR A 91 -13.42 1.85 -19.28
CA TYR A 91 -12.99 3.06 -18.60
C TYR A 91 -12.88 4.23 -19.58
N PRO A 92 -14.02 4.75 -20.10
CA PRO A 92 -14.04 5.77 -21.14
C PRO A 92 -13.44 7.12 -20.71
N GLU A 93 -13.21 7.32 -19.41
CA GLU A 93 -12.53 8.49 -18.83
C GLU A 93 -11.01 8.43 -18.92
N LEU A 94 -10.43 7.27 -19.24
CA LEU A 94 -8.98 7.17 -19.42
C LEU A 94 -8.56 7.79 -20.77
N GLU A 95 -7.43 8.47 -20.75
CA GLU A 95 -6.77 8.90 -21.96
C GLU A 95 -6.32 7.68 -22.78
N VAL A 96 -6.42 7.78 -24.10
CA VAL A 96 -6.02 6.72 -25.04
C VAL A 96 -4.94 7.26 -25.96
N ALA A 97 -3.79 6.59 -25.98
CA ALA A 97 -2.71 6.83 -26.92
C ALA A 97 -2.43 5.56 -27.74
N ASP A 98 -2.30 5.70 -29.05
CA ASP A 98 -2.07 4.58 -29.99
C ASP A 98 -3.07 3.42 -29.83
N GLY A 99 -4.33 3.76 -29.50
CA GLY A 99 -5.42 2.79 -29.31
C GLY A 99 -5.39 2.03 -27.97
N LYS A 100 -4.49 2.36 -27.05
CA LYS A 100 -4.36 1.76 -25.71
C LYS A 100 -4.59 2.81 -24.62
N PRO A 101 -5.19 2.42 -23.47
CA PRO A 101 -5.34 3.33 -22.34
C PRO A 101 -3.99 3.70 -21.73
N VAL A 102 -3.87 4.94 -21.32
CA VAL A 102 -2.70 5.47 -20.62
C VAL A 102 -2.96 5.43 -19.12
N PHE A 103 -1.94 5.11 -18.33
CA PHE A 103 -2.04 5.17 -16.87
C PHE A 103 -2.46 6.58 -16.43
N PRO A 104 -3.50 6.74 -15.59
CA PRO A 104 -4.08 8.03 -15.29
C PRO A 104 -3.08 8.97 -14.60
N TYR A 105 -2.81 10.07 -15.26
CA TYR A 105 -1.91 11.12 -14.76
C TYR A 105 -2.59 12.04 -13.74
N ASP A 106 -3.90 12.33 -13.91
CA ASP A 106 -4.67 13.20 -13.05
C ASP A 106 -5.00 12.55 -11.70
N PRO A 107 -4.53 13.11 -10.56
CA PRO A 107 -4.83 12.56 -9.23
C PRO A 107 -6.32 12.53 -8.89
N GLU A 108 -7.13 13.43 -9.42
CA GLU A 108 -8.59 13.42 -9.20
C GLU A 108 -9.24 12.24 -9.91
N LEU A 109 -8.79 11.93 -11.13
CA LEU A 109 -9.24 10.74 -11.85
C LEU A 109 -8.82 9.46 -11.11
N GLN A 110 -7.56 9.38 -10.66
CA GLN A 110 -7.08 8.25 -9.85
C GLN A 110 -7.94 8.05 -8.61
N LEU A 111 -8.24 9.13 -7.88
CA LEU A 111 -9.07 9.08 -6.67
C LEU A 111 -10.49 8.61 -6.98
N ARG A 112 -11.12 9.14 -8.02
CA ARG A 112 -12.48 8.77 -8.43
C ARG A 112 -12.58 7.28 -8.77
N LEU A 113 -11.64 6.77 -9.56
CA LEU A 113 -11.59 5.35 -9.93
C LEU A 113 -11.34 4.45 -8.72
N ALA A 114 -10.45 4.86 -7.80
CA ALA A 114 -10.21 4.12 -6.57
C ALA A 114 -11.44 4.08 -5.65
N ILE A 115 -12.18 5.18 -5.52
CA ILE A 115 -13.44 5.23 -4.76
C ILE A 115 -14.48 4.29 -5.39
N GLN A 116 -14.62 4.31 -6.72
CA GLN A 116 -15.53 3.42 -7.43
C GLN A 116 -15.17 1.94 -7.19
N ALA A 117 -13.88 1.60 -7.22
CA ALA A 117 -13.41 0.24 -6.94
C ALA A 117 -13.74 -0.21 -5.51
N VAL A 118 -13.61 0.68 -4.51
CA VAL A 118 -13.99 0.36 -3.12
C VAL A 118 -15.50 0.10 -3.02
N PHE A 119 -16.34 0.94 -3.61
CA PHE A 119 -17.79 0.68 -3.61
C PHE A 119 -18.14 -0.60 -4.37
N GLY A 120 -17.49 -0.85 -5.51
CA GLY A 120 -17.67 -2.09 -6.28
C GLY A 120 -17.27 -3.35 -5.51
N SER A 121 -16.26 -3.25 -4.65
CA SER A 121 -15.77 -4.39 -3.85
C SER A 121 -16.81 -4.94 -2.86
N TRP A 122 -17.84 -4.15 -2.50
CA TRP A 122 -18.95 -4.61 -1.67
C TRP A 122 -19.65 -5.84 -2.25
N MET A 123 -19.72 -5.92 -3.57
CA MET A 123 -20.41 -7.01 -4.29
C MET A 123 -19.47 -8.12 -4.77
N ASN A 124 -18.18 -8.08 -4.42
CA ASN A 124 -17.29 -9.17 -4.79
C ASN A 124 -17.64 -10.46 -4.00
N GLU A 125 -17.30 -11.60 -4.55
CA GLU A 125 -17.67 -12.92 -4.02
C GLU A 125 -17.21 -13.10 -2.56
N ARG A 126 -15.98 -12.73 -2.25
CA ARG A 126 -15.41 -12.85 -0.90
C ARG A 126 -16.19 -12.01 0.12
N ALA A 127 -16.53 -10.77 -0.23
CA ALA A 127 -17.32 -9.89 0.64
C ALA A 127 -18.75 -10.42 0.84
N CYS A 128 -19.39 -10.94 -0.20
CA CYS A 128 -20.71 -11.56 -0.11
C CYS A 128 -20.71 -12.80 0.80
N ILE A 129 -19.71 -13.67 0.67
CA ILE A 129 -19.56 -14.86 1.51
C ILE A 129 -19.34 -14.44 2.98
N TYR A 130 -18.45 -13.48 3.24
CA TYR A 130 -18.19 -12.97 4.58
C TYR A 130 -19.45 -12.41 5.24
N ARG A 131 -20.19 -11.55 4.54
CA ARG A 131 -21.44 -10.98 5.06
C ARG A 131 -22.47 -12.05 5.39
N LYS A 132 -22.63 -13.04 4.50
CA LYS A 132 -23.54 -14.17 4.72
C LYS A 132 -23.18 -14.96 5.97
N GLN A 133 -21.89 -15.21 6.20
CA GLN A 133 -21.41 -15.94 7.39
C GLN A 133 -21.64 -15.17 8.69
N HIS A 134 -21.53 -13.83 8.65
CA HIS A 134 -21.66 -12.95 9.81
C HIS A 134 -23.05 -12.32 9.97
N GLY A 135 -24.03 -12.66 9.15
CA GLY A 135 -25.39 -12.12 9.23
C GLY A 135 -25.49 -10.62 8.94
N ILE A 136 -24.57 -10.10 8.12
CA ILE A 136 -24.53 -8.68 7.74
C ILE A 136 -25.41 -8.51 6.48
N SER A 137 -26.32 -7.53 6.54
CA SER A 137 -27.22 -7.23 5.40
C SER A 137 -26.47 -6.67 4.21
N ASP A 138 -26.81 -7.14 3.01
CA ASP A 138 -26.28 -6.60 1.75
C ASP A 138 -26.75 -5.15 1.49
N GLU A 139 -27.82 -4.69 2.13
CA GLU A 139 -28.38 -3.35 2.00
C GLU A 139 -27.59 -2.26 2.73
N LEU A 140 -26.66 -2.65 3.65
CA LEU A 140 -25.88 -1.67 4.41
C LEU A 140 -24.91 -0.85 3.55
N GLY A 141 -24.34 -1.46 2.51
CA GLY A 141 -23.29 -0.84 1.72
C GLY A 141 -21.97 -0.68 2.48
N THR A 142 -21.05 0.05 1.88
CA THR A 142 -19.73 0.35 2.47
C THR A 142 -19.42 1.83 2.39
N ALA A 143 -18.39 2.25 3.13
CA ALA A 143 -17.88 3.62 3.12
C ALA A 143 -16.43 3.63 2.64
N VAL A 144 -15.96 4.80 2.22
CA VAL A 144 -14.58 5.04 1.79
C VAL A 144 -13.97 6.12 2.66
N ASN A 145 -12.79 5.85 3.21
CA ASN A 145 -11.96 6.85 3.87
C ASN A 145 -10.83 7.28 2.93
N VAL A 146 -10.65 8.58 2.77
CA VAL A 146 -9.51 9.18 2.08
C VAL A 146 -8.70 9.93 3.12
N GLN A 147 -7.47 9.49 3.35
CA GLN A 147 -6.61 10.07 4.38
C GLN A 147 -5.17 10.22 3.91
N ALA A 148 -4.46 11.18 4.50
CA ALA A 148 -3.04 11.36 4.24
C ALA A 148 -2.27 10.10 4.62
N MET A 149 -1.36 9.68 3.72
CA MET A 149 -0.51 8.52 3.96
C MET A 149 0.77 8.93 4.70
N ALA A 150 1.08 8.22 5.77
CA ALA A 150 2.40 8.25 6.39
C ALA A 150 3.26 7.14 5.77
N PHE A 151 4.47 7.49 5.36
CA PHE A 151 5.35 6.54 4.69
C PHE A 151 6.25 5.83 5.69
N GLY A 152 6.06 4.52 5.84
CA GLY A 152 6.93 3.66 6.65
C GLY A 152 8.21 3.20 5.95
N ASN A 153 8.41 3.58 4.68
CA ASN A 153 9.53 3.14 3.83
C ASN A 153 10.47 4.28 3.40
N LYS A 154 10.59 5.34 4.22
CA LYS A 154 11.51 6.45 3.94
C LYS A 154 12.97 6.13 4.27
N GLY A 155 13.24 5.06 4.97
CA GLY A 155 14.57 4.65 5.44
C GLY A 155 14.50 3.98 6.82
N GLU A 156 15.65 3.78 7.43
CA GLU A 156 15.82 3.03 8.69
C GLU A 156 15.18 3.69 9.93
N THR A 157 14.74 4.94 9.83
CA THR A 157 14.03 5.67 10.90
C THR A 157 12.52 5.74 10.65
N SER A 158 12.00 4.90 9.77
CA SER A 158 10.59 4.77 9.50
C SER A 158 10.18 3.29 9.52
N ALA A 159 8.95 3.01 9.91
CA ALA A 159 8.43 1.66 10.01
C ALA A 159 6.93 1.62 9.72
N THR A 160 6.43 0.43 9.44
CA THR A 160 5.00 0.12 9.36
C THR A 160 4.73 -1.11 10.21
N GLY A 161 3.59 -1.14 10.88
CA GLY A 161 3.21 -2.28 11.71
C GLY A 161 1.70 -2.49 11.77
N VAL A 162 1.34 -3.62 12.36
CA VAL A 162 -0.02 -3.94 12.77
C VAL A 162 0.01 -4.28 14.24
N ALA A 163 -0.78 -3.59 15.05
CA ALA A 163 -0.74 -3.76 16.48
C ALA A 163 -2.14 -3.66 17.12
N PHE A 164 -2.25 -4.28 18.27
CA PHE A 164 -3.45 -4.31 19.10
C PHE A 164 -3.14 -3.80 20.50
N THR A 165 -4.08 -3.14 21.13
CA THR A 165 -3.95 -2.63 22.50
C THR A 165 -3.90 -3.75 23.54
N ARG A 166 -4.34 -4.95 23.17
CA ARG A 166 -4.29 -6.19 23.97
C ARG A 166 -3.96 -7.37 23.08
N ASN A 167 -3.47 -8.43 23.69
CA ASN A 167 -3.34 -9.71 23.00
C ASN A 167 -4.72 -10.24 22.58
N PRO A 168 -5.01 -10.38 21.28
CA PRO A 168 -6.34 -10.79 20.81
C PRO A 168 -6.68 -12.25 21.14
N ALA A 169 -5.70 -13.08 21.54
CA ALA A 169 -5.94 -14.48 21.86
C ALA A 169 -6.51 -14.67 23.27
N ASP A 170 -6.10 -13.85 24.24
CA ASP A 170 -6.46 -14.04 25.67
C ASP A 170 -6.90 -12.74 26.38
N GLY A 171 -6.81 -11.59 25.72
CA GLY A 171 -7.18 -10.27 26.28
C GLY A 171 -6.14 -9.68 27.24
N THR A 172 -4.96 -10.30 27.38
CA THR A 172 -3.89 -9.79 28.23
C THR A 172 -3.49 -8.38 27.78
N LYS A 173 -3.38 -7.45 28.75
CA LYS A 173 -3.00 -6.06 28.48
C LYS A 173 -1.49 -5.95 28.25
N GLU A 174 -1.09 -6.21 27.04
CA GLU A 174 0.28 -6.09 26.56
C GLU A 174 0.28 -5.52 25.13
N PHE A 175 1.38 -4.88 24.74
CA PHE A 175 1.55 -4.48 23.34
C PHE A 175 1.71 -5.72 22.49
N TYR A 176 0.73 -5.98 21.65
CA TYR A 176 0.69 -7.13 20.79
C TYR A 176 0.68 -6.69 19.31
N GLY A 177 1.52 -7.30 18.51
CA GLY A 177 1.62 -7.04 17.09
C GLY A 177 3.05 -7.06 16.59
N ASP A 178 3.20 -6.71 15.33
CA ASP A 178 4.47 -6.75 14.62
C ASP A 178 4.70 -5.47 13.84
N PHE A 179 5.96 -5.12 13.65
CA PHE A 179 6.37 -4.02 12.78
C PHE A 179 7.53 -4.42 11.87
N LEU A 180 7.75 -3.62 10.86
CA LEU A 180 8.84 -3.80 9.90
C LEU A 180 9.45 -2.45 9.58
N VAL A 181 10.74 -2.32 9.79
CA VAL A 181 11.51 -1.11 9.47
C VAL A 181 11.61 -0.97 7.95
N ASN A 182 11.55 0.27 7.48
CA ASN A 182 11.67 0.64 6.07
C ASN A 182 10.72 -0.18 5.18
N ALA A 183 9.42 -0.12 5.48
CA ALA A 183 8.39 -0.93 4.83
C ALA A 183 7.07 -0.18 4.66
N GLN A 184 6.28 -0.59 3.69
CA GLN A 184 4.86 -0.23 3.56
C GLN A 184 3.96 -1.33 4.14
N GLY A 185 2.67 -1.01 4.34
CA GLY A 185 1.71 -1.93 4.96
C GLY A 185 1.60 -3.28 4.25
N GLU A 186 1.70 -3.30 2.93
CA GLU A 186 1.68 -4.53 2.14
C GLU A 186 2.84 -5.48 2.47
N ASP A 187 4.03 -4.95 2.77
CA ASP A 187 5.21 -5.75 3.11
C ASP A 187 5.01 -6.51 4.44
N VAL A 188 4.25 -5.90 5.38
CA VAL A 188 3.93 -6.52 6.67
C VAL A 188 2.89 -7.61 6.51
N VAL A 189 1.79 -7.34 5.78
CA VAL A 189 0.66 -8.28 5.68
C VAL A 189 0.90 -9.41 4.69
N ALA A 190 1.78 -9.23 3.71
CA ALA A 190 2.13 -10.27 2.74
C ALA A 190 3.13 -11.31 3.29
N GLY A 191 3.78 -11.03 4.44
CA GLY A 191 4.73 -11.95 5.06
C GLY A 191 6.01 -12.18 4.23
N ILE A 192 6.38 -11.24 3.38
CA ILE A 192 7.56 -11.34 2.48
C ILE A 192 8.86 -11.20 3.27
N ARG A 193 8.84 -10.40 4.34
CA ARG A 193 9.97 -10.12 5.22
C ARG A 193 9.62 -10.54 6.65
N ASN A 194 10.62 -10.92 7.42
CA ASN A 194 10.44 -11.20 8.85
C ASN A 194 10.14 -9.90 9.59
N THR A 195 9.04 -9.88 10.33
CA THR A 195 8.63 -8.78 11.20
C THR A 195 9.29 -8.89 12.56
N GLU A 196 9.31 -7.77 13.29
CA GLU A 196 9.76 -7.68 14.68
C GLU A 196 8.57 -7.43 15.60
N PRO A 197 8.58 -7.97 16.85
CA PRO A 197 7.51 -7.71 17.82
C PRO A 197 7.37 -6.22 18.11
N ILE A 198 6.15 -5.71 18.17
CA ILE A 198 5.86 -4.29 18.42
C ILE A 198 6.46 -3.80 19.76
N ALA A 199 6.65 -4.68 20.73
CA ALA A 199 7.30 -4.37 22.00
C ALA A 199 8.75 -3.90 21.83
N ASP A 200 9.44 -4.34 20.78
CA ASP A 200 10.83 -4.02 20.50
C ASP A 200 10.99 -2.62 19.86
N LEU A 201 9.88 -2.00 19.41
CA LEU A 201 9.91 -0.68 18.77
C LEU A 201 10.56 0.38 19.64
N LYS A 202 10.37 0.32 20.97
CA LYS A 202 10.96 1.25 21.93
C LYS A 202 12.48 1.13 22.08
N THR A 203 13.05 0.02 21.65
CA THR A 203 14.49 -0.27 21.72
C THR A 203 15.14 -0.27 20.34
N THR A 204 14.35 -0.11 19.29
CA THR A 204 14.83 -0.04 17.92
C THR A 204 15.41 1.35 17.63
N SER A 205 16.66 1.37 17.22
CA SER A 205 17.42 2.61 17.00
C SER A 205 16.71 3.55 16.02
N GLY A 206 16.46 4.77 16.49
CA GLY A 206 15.78 5.81 15.71
C GLY A 206 14.24 5.74 15.71
N LEU A 207 13.65 4.77 16.41
CA LEU A 207 12.20 4.60 16.55
C LEU A 207 11.71 4.63 18.01
N GLU A 208 12.58 4.87 18.96
CA GLU A 208 12.29 4.82 20.40
C GLU A 208 11.13 5.77 20.77
N SER A 209 11.19 7.02 20.27
CA SER A 209 10.14 8.02 20.54
C SER A 209 8.79 7.64 19.90
N ALA A 210 8.82 6.98 18.73
CA ALA A 210 7.61 6.48 18.09
C ALA A 210 6.97 5.35 18.91
N GLY A 211 7.78 4.47 19.49
CA GLY A 211 7.31 3.41 20.39
C GLY A 211 6.65 3.96 21.66
N GLU A 212 7.21 5.02 22.27
CA GLU A 212 6.62 5.70 23.42
C GLU A 212 5.30 6.42 23.07
N GLU A 213 5.25 7.03 21.89
CA GLU A 213 4.02 7.69 21.42
C GLU A 213 2.92 6.68 21.11
N LEU A 214 3.26 5.57 20.45
CA LEU A 214 2.33 4.49 20.15
C LEU A 214 1.70 3.92 21.44
N GLU A 215 2.47 3.73 22.49
CA GLU A 215 1.95 3.31 23.79
C GLU A 215 0.88 4.27 24.33
N ARG A 216 1.16 5.57 24.26
CA ARG A 216 0.19 6.60 24.69
C ARG A 216 -1.09 6.57 23.84
N VAL A 217 -0.94 6.36 22.52
CA VAL A 217 -2.07 6.22 21.60
C VAL A 217 -2.92 5.00 21.98
N PHE A 218 -2.31 3.86 22.25
CA PHE A 218 -3.02 2.64 22.65
C PHE A 218 -3.83 2.82 23.94
N LEU A 219 -3.22 3.43 24.96
CA LEU A 219 -3.93 3.73 26.21
C LEU A 219 -5.10 4.69 25.98
N THR A 220 -4.92 5.68 25.12
CA THR A 220 -5.97 6.65 24.79
C THR A 220 -7.13 6.01 24.04
N LEU A 221 -6.85 5.14 23.06
CA LEU A 221 -7.87 4.43 22.28
C LEU A 221 -8.69 3.50 23.17
N GLU A 222 -8.03 2.70 24.00
CA GLU A 222 -8.71 1.77 24.88
C GLU A 222 -9.59 2.49 25.93
N ASP A 223 -9.13 3.61 26.48
CA ASP A 223 -9.92 4.42 27.41
C ASP A 223 -11.13 5.07 26.72
N HIS A 224 -10.93 5.56 25.49
CA HIS A 224 -11.98 6.22 24.71
C HIS A 224 -13.09 5.25 24.28
N TYR A 225 -12.70 4.13 23.66
CA TYR A 225 -13.64 3.15 23.11
C TYR A 225 -14.11 2.13 24.17
N ARG A 226 -13.39 1.99 25.29
CA ARG A 226 -13.62 0.98 26.34
C ARG A 226 -13.64 -0.43 25.78
N ASP A 227 -12.83 -0.68 24.78
CA ASP A 227 -12.72 -1.94 24.08
C ASP A 227 -11.27 -2.11 23.58
N MET A 228 -10.93 -3.34 23.20
CA MET A 228 -9.68 -3.64 22.53
C MET A 228 -9.68 -3.00 21.14
N CYS A 229 -8.60 -2.33 20.79
CA CYS A 229 -8.39 -1.69 19.49
C CYS A 229 -7.22 -2.31 18.75
#